data_54559907f3a5e8383e540a21d8290cdb
#
_entry.id   54559907f3a5e8383e540a21d8290cdb
#
_cell.length_a   1.000
_cell.length_b   1.000
_cell.length_c   1.000
_cell.angle_alpha   90.00
_cell.angle_beta   90.00
_cell.angle_gamma   90.00
#
_symmetry.space_group_name_H-M   'P 1'
#
loop_
_entity.id
_entity.type
_entity.pdbx_description
1 polymer ?
#
loop_
_entity_poly.entity_id
_entity_poly.type
_entity_poly.pdbx_seq_one_letter_code
_entity_poly.pdbx_strand_id
1 'polypeptide(L)'
;ILFFLCIGGAINLLNQCGVFSFIISGVAARYGTRRYRLIASVVLVLMLMSALTGIMEEAVFIVPLTMPLAASLGMDSLVGLGMSFLALGFGFAAGLTNPFTIGVAQRVAQVPLFSGLWYRALVFAAVYAVLSSFLIRHARRSDGSADGQARSALGSRSGSSSGEAPASAAPRMRRASQWFVGAMAVMLVFSLSSSIVQGMSDLAFPVTTALFLIGGVGSALL
;
A
#
# COMPACT_ATOMS: atom_id res chain seq x y z
N ILE A 1 -20.10 -1.04 -5.42
CA ILE A 1 -20.41 0.28 -4.84
C ILE A 1 -20.29 0.20 -3.32
N LEU A 2 -20.95 -0.77 -2.64
CA LEU A 2 -20.91 -0.93 -1.18
C LEU A 2 -19.48 -1.08 -0.64
N PHE A 3 -18.63 -1.87 -1.31
CA PHE A 3 -17.21 -2.04 -1.00
C PHE A 3 -16.45 -0.71 -0.89
N PHE A 4 -16.55 0.14 -1.92
CA PHE A 4 -15.85 1.43 -1.93
C PHE A 4 -16.39 2.41 -0.87
N LEU A 5 -17.69 2.35 -0.60
CA LEU A 5 -18.34 3.21 0.40
C LEU A 5 -17.90 2.81 1.82
N CYS A 6 -17.82 1.52 2.11
CA CYS A 6 -17.31 0.99 3.38
C CYS A 6 -15.85 1.33 3.61
N ILE A 7 -15.00 1.15 2.59
CA ILE A 7 -13.57 1.50 2.69
C ILE A 7 -13.40 3.02 2.86
N GLY A 8 -14.10 3.83 2.07
CA GLY A 8 -14.04 5.29 2.20
C GLY A 8 -14.48 5.78 3.58
N GLY A 9 -15.52 5.18 4.14
CA GLY A 9 -15.97 5.46 5.51
C GLY A 9 -14.93 5.10 6.57
N ALA A 10 -14.33 3.91 6.47
CA ALA A 10 -13.29 3.46 7.39
C ALA A 10 -12.02 4.33 7.30
N ILE A 11 -11.58 4.70 6.08
CA ILE A 11 -10.45 5.62 5.87
C ILE A 11 -10.74 6.99 6.51
N ASN A 12 -11.96 7.51 6.35
CA ASN A 12 -12.35 8.79 6.95
C ASN A 12 -12.31 8.72 8.47
N LEU A 13 -12.83 7.66 9.08
CA LEU A 13 -12.74 7.42 10.53
C LEU A 13 -11.29 7.37 11.00
N LEU A 14 -10.43 6.62 10.35
CA LEU A 14 -9.01 6.49 10.68
C LEU A 14 -8.25 7.83 10.58
N ASN A 15 -8.61 8.66 9.59
CA ASN A 15 -8.08 10.01 9.46
C ASN A 15 -8.53 10.90 10.61
N GLN A 16 -9.81 10.87 10.97
CA GLN A 16 -10.35 11.69 12.08
C GLN A 16 -9.80 11.25 13.45
N CYS A 17 -9.60 9.94 13.66
CA CYS A 17 -9.00 9.41 14.88
C CYS A 17 -7.49 9.66 14.97
N GLY A 18 -6.83 10.19 13.93
CA GLY A 18 -5.39 10.46 13.93
C GLY A 18 -4.48 9.22 13.86
N VAL A 19 -5.04 8.03 13.67
CA VAL A 19 -4.28 6.76 13.59
C VAL A 19 -3.29 6.80 12.43
N PHE A 20 -3.69 7.32 11.28
CA PHE A 20 -2.79 7.47 10.13
C PHE A 20 -1.64 8.43 10.42
N SER A 21 -1.92 9.57 11.05
CA SER A 21 -0.89 10.55 11.44
C SER A 21 0.12 9.94 12.40
N PHE A 22 -0.31 9.09 13.34
CA PHE A 22 0.57 8.39 14.28
C PHE A 22 1.44 7.35 13.56
N ILE A 23 0.89 6.54 12.66
CA ILE A 23 1.65 5.56 11.86
C ILE A 23 2.68 6.28 10.99
N ILE A 24 2.25 7.33 10.27
CA ILE A 24 3.09 8.11 9.38
C ILE A 24 4.26 8.74 10.14
N SER A 25 4.00 9.38 11.29
CA SER A 25 5.04 9.99 12.11
C SER A 25 6.03 8.95 12.66
N GLY A 26 5.55 7.77 13.07
CA GLY A 26 6.39 6.67 13.51
C GLY A 26 7.31 6.13 12.42
N VAL A 27 6.80 5.95 11.22
CA VAL A 27 7.59 5.51 10.05
C VAL A 27 8.56 6.61 9.62
N ALA A 28 8.12 7.87 9.56
CA ALA A 28 8.95 9.01 9.20
C ALA A 28 10.12 9.21 10.19
N ALA A 29 9.85 9.10 11.49
CA ALA A 29 10.90 9.18 12.53
C ALA A 29 11.94 8.07 12.40
N ARG A 30 11.50 6.84 12.05
CA ARG A 30 12.39 5.68 11.94
C ARG A 30 13.22 5.67 10.66
N TYR A 31 12.65 6.14 9.56
CA TYR A 31 13.24 6.06 8.22
C TYR A 31 13.66 7.41 7.63
N GLY A 32 13.52 8.52 8.35
CA GLY A 32 13.83 9.87 7.87
C GLY A 32 15.21 10.03 7.25
N THR A 33 16.24 9.39 7.85
CA THR A 33 17.62 9.38 7.33
C THR A 33 17.83 8.40 6.16
N ARG A 34 16.91 7.44 5.96
CA ARG A 34 17.01 6.37 4.95
C ARG A 34 15.81 6.33 4.01
N ARG A 35 15.23 7.48 3.71
CA ARG A 35 14.00 7.63 2.90
C ARG A 35 14.03 6.90 1.55
N TYR A 36 15.16 6.85 0.87
CA TYR A 36 15.29 6.11 -0.41
C TYR A 36 15.19 4.60 -0.25
N ARG A 37 15.68 4.07 0.88
CA ARG A 37 15.52 2.64 1.19
C ARG A 37 14.07 2.32 1.54
N LEU A 38 13.36 3.24 2.17
CA LEU A 38 11.93 3.11 2.42
C LEU A 38 11.17 3.00 1.09
N ILE A 39 11.43 3.90 0.12
CA ILE A 39 10.81 3.83 -1.21
C ILE A 39 11.02 2.43 -1.80
N ALA A 40 12.26 1.97 -1.88
CA ALA A 40 12.59 0.68 -2.47
C ALA A 40 11.89 -0.49 -1.74
N SER A 41 11.86 -0.48 -0.41
CA SER A 41 11.24 -1.56 0.37
C SER A 41 9.72 -1.57 0.25
N VAL A 42 9.06 -0.41 0.28
CA VAL A 42 7.61 -0.32 0.11
C VAL A 42 7.20 -0.76 -1.29
N VAL A 43 7.90 -0.27 -2.32
CA VAL A 43 7.67 -0.68 -3.72
C VAL A 43 7.84 -2.19 -3.88
N LEU A 44 8.90 -2.79 -3.29
CA LEU A 44 9.13 -4.22 -3.38
C LEU A 44 7.98 -5.02 -2.75
N VAL A 45 7.57 -4.65 -1.54
CA VAL A 45 6.52 -5.36 -0.80
C VAL A 45 5.19 -5.28 -1.55
N LEU A 46 4.77 -4.09 -1.95
CA LEU A 46 3.49 -3.90 -2.64
C LEU A 46 3.49 -4.53 -4.04
N MET A 47 4.59 -4.39 -4.76
CA MET A 47 4.76 -5.01 -6.07
C MET A 47 4.76 -6.54 -5.98
N LEU A 48 5.43 -7.12 -4.97
CA LEU A 48 5.44 -8.56 -4.73
C LEU A 48 4.05 -9.07 -4.36
N MET A 49 3.35 -8.36 -3.48
CA MET A 49 1.98 -8.69 -3.12
C MET A 49 1.08 -8.76 -4.34
N SER A 50 1.02 -7.71 -5.14
CA SER A 50 0.20 -7.66 -6.34
C SER A 50 0.62 -8.71 -7.39
N ALA A 51 1.92 -9.01 -7.52
CA ALA A 51 2.42 -10.05 -8.43
C ALA A 51 2.00 -11.47 -8.03
N LEU A 52 1.77 -11.69 -6.73
CA LEU A 52 1.33 -13.00 -6.20
C LEU A 52 -0.19 -13.13 -6.21
N THR A 53 -0.90 -12.12 -5.68
CA THR A 53 -2.35 -12.15 -5.51
C THR A 53 -3.13 -11.72 -6.75
N GLY A 54 -2.59 -10.77 -7.52
CA GLY A 54 -3.27 -10.17 -8.66
C GLY A 54 -4.41 -9.23 -8.27
N ILE A 55 -4.41 -8.70 -7.07
CA ILE A 55 -5.42 -7.76 -6.59
C ILE A 55 -4.86 -6.34 -6.69
N MET A 56 -5.58 -5.43 -7.35
CA MET A 56 -5.25 -4.00 -7.48
C MET A 56 -6.12 -3.11 -6.59
N GLU A 57 -7.21 -3.63 -6.09
CA GLU A 57 -8.19 -2.90 -5.27
C GLU A 57 -7.60 -2.39 -3.97
N GLU A 58 -6.52 -3.00 -3.51
CA GLU A 58 -5.74 -2.59 -2.33
C GLU A 58 -5.16 -1.18 -2.48
N ALA A 59 -5.00 -0.66 -3.70
CA ALA A 59 -4.55 0.70 -3.95
C ALA A 59 -5.45 1.75 -3.29
N VAL A 60 -6.76 1.50 -3.19
CA VAL A 60 -7.74 2.45 -2.64
C VAL A 60 -7.43 2.82 -1.20
N PHE A 61 -6.92 1.89 -0.39
CA PHE A 61 -6.58 2.15 1.01
C PHE A 61 -5.08 2.37 1.25
N ILE A 62 -4.21 1.95 0.34
CA ILE A 62 -2.77 2.17 0.46
C ILE A 62 -2.37 3.57 0.01
N VAL A 63 -2.98 4.11 -1.06
CA VAL A 63 -2.70 5.47 -1.57
C VAL A 63 -2.89 6.55 -0.50
N PRO A 64 -4.01 6.60 0.26
CA PRO A 64 -4.20 7.58 1.33
C PRO A 64 -3.16 7.51 2.45
N LEU A 65 -2.45 6.41 2.59
CA LEU A 65 -1.37 6.23 3.57
C LEU A 65 -0.02 6.67 3.02
N THR A 66 0.28 6.31 1.77
CA THR A 66 1.60 6.57 1.17
C THR A 66 1.79 8.01 0.72
N MET A 67 0.73 8.71 0.31
CA MET A 67 0.84 10.12 -0.10
C MET A 67 1.22 11.04 1.08
N PRO A 68 0.54 11.03 2.24
CA PRO A 68 0.96 11.79 3.40
C PRO A 68 2.31 11.34 3.96
N LEU A 69 2.64 10.04 3.87
CA LEU A 69 3.96 9.52 4.25
C LEU A 69 5.07 10.14 3.39
N ALA A 70 4.91 10.19 2.08
CA ALA A 70 5.86 10.84 1.19
C ALA A 70 6.01 12.33 1.52
N ALA A 71 4.90 13.03 1.75
CA ALA A 71 4.89 14.44 2.15
C ALA A 71 5.63 14.67 3.47
N SER A 72 5.41 13.82 4.50
CA SER A 72 6.09 13.92 5.81
C SER A 72 7.60 13.69 5.71
N LEU A 73 8.07 13.00 4.68
CA LEU A 73 9.48 12.78 4.38
C LEU A 73 10.07 13.86 3.45
N GLY A 74 9.31 14.91 3.14
CA GLY A 74 9.72 16.00 2.25
C GLY A 74 9.79 15.58 0.77
N MET A 75 9.05 14.54 0.37
CA MET A 75 9.02 14.05 -1.01
C MET A 75 7.75 14.49 -1.72
N ASP A 76 7.79 14.54 -3.06
CA ASP A 76 6.66 14.89 -3.90
C ASP A 76 5.52 13.85 -3.84
N SER A 77 4.28 14.31 -4.03
CA SER A 77 3.07 13.47 -4.11
C SER A 77 3.17 12.38 -5.18
N LEU A 78 3.92 12.64 -6.27
CA LEU A 78 4.17 11.64 -7.31
C LEU A 78 4.95 10.43 -6.76
N VAL A 79 5.90 10.65 -5.84
CA VAL A 79 6.62 9.56 -5.17
C VAL A 79 5.66 8.75 -4.30
N GLY A 80 4.77 9.43 -3.55
CA GLY A 80 3.74 8.76 -2.74
C GLY A 80 2.80 7.90 -3.57
N LEU A 81 2.29 8.45 -4.67
CA LEU A 81 1.45 7.72 -5.62
C LEU A 81 2.22 6.59 -6.30
N GLY A 82 3.48 6.83 -6.64
CA GLY A 82 4.36 5.84 -7.26
C GLY A 82 4.66 4.65 -6.36
N MET A 83 4.89 4.89 -5.07
CA MET A 83 5.13 3.83 -4.09
C MET A 83 3.93 2.90 -3.89
N SER A 84 2.71 3.36 -4.14
CA SER A 84 1.49 2.57 -3.99
C SER A 84 0.91 2.13 -5.33
N PHE A 85 0.29 3.04 -6.06
CA PHE A 85 -0.47 2.74 -7.26
C PHE A 85 0.39 2.16 -8.39
N LEU A 86 1.56 2.78 -8.69
CA LEU A 86 2.45 2.24 -9.71
C LEU A 86 3.07 0.90 -9.27
N ALA A 87 3.43 0.76 -7.98
CA ALA A 87 3.98 -0.50 -7.49
C ALA A 87 2.98 -1.66 -7.63
N LEU A 88 1.72 -1.46 -7.25
CA LEU A 88 0.66 -2.45 -7.42
C LEU A 88 0.39 -2.75 -8.91
N GLY A 89 0.29 -1.73 -9.75
CA GLY A 89 0.05 -1.88 -11.18
C GLY A 89 1.17 -2.64 -11.90
N PHE A 90 2.42 -2.29 -11.65
CA PHE A 90 3.57 -2.99 -12.22
C PHE A 90 3.74 -4.40 -11.64
N GLY A 91 3.39 -4.60 -10.36
CA GLY A 91 3.35 -5.93 -9.76
C GLY A 91 2.31 -6.82 -10.42
N PHE A 92 1.10 -6.31 -10.64
CA PHE A 92 0.04 -7.00 -11.36
C PHE A 92 0.47 -7.38 -12.78
N ALA A 93 1.08 -6.46 -13.51
CA ALA A 93 1.56 -6.69 -14.87
C ALA A 93 2.72 -7.70 -14.94
N ALA A 94 3.65 -7.63 -13.99
CA ALA A 94 4.80 -8.55 -13.89
C ALA A 94 4.45 -9.91 -13.26
N GLY A 95 3.19 -10.21 -13.02
CA GLY A 95 2.62 -11.34 -12.30
C GLY A 95 3.50 -12.58 -12.20
N LEU A 96 3.79 -13.01 -10.97
CA LEU A 96 4.53 -14.24 -10.69
C LEU A 96 3.61 -15.45 -10.71
N THR A 97 2.61 -15.43 -9.83
CA THR A 97 1.61 -16.49 -9.67
C THR A 97 0.18 -15.96 -9.76
N ASN A 98 0.02 -14.71 -10.19
CA ASN A 98 -1.26 -14.03 -10.30
C ASN A 98 -2.31 -14.90 -11.02
N PRO A 99 -3.37 -15.34 -10.32
CA PRO A 99 -4.37 -16.24 -10.90
C PRO A 99 -5.22 -15.57 -11.98
N PHE A 100 -5.40 -14.24 -11.92
CA PHE A 100 -6.25 -13.47 -12.82
C PHE A 100 -5.60 -13.22 -14.18
N THR A 101 -4.30 -13.10 -14.25
CA THR A 101 -3.56 -12.90 -15.51
C THR A 101 -2.89 -14.18 -15.95
N ILE A 102 -1.92 -14.66 -15.19
CA ILE A 102 -1.08 -15.80 -15.53
C ILE A 102 -1.88 -17.10 -15.44
N GLY A 103 -2.69 -17.28 -14.39
CA GLY A 103 -3.52 -18.47 -14.23
C GLY A 103 -4.50 -18.65 -15.38
N VAL A 104 -5.15 -17.57 -15.81
CA VAL A 104 -6.07 -17.61 -16.97
C VAL A 104 -5.31 -17.87 -18.27
N ALA A 105 -4.21 -17.16 -18.51
CA ALA A 105 -3.41 -17.34 -19.72
C ALA A 105 -2.88 -18.78 -19.87
N GLN A 106 -2.39 -19.37 -18.77
CA GLN A 106 -1.88 -20.74 -18.78
C GLN A 106 -2.98 -21.79 -19.02
N ARG A 107 -4.18 -21.57 -18.46
CA ARG A 107 -5.34 -22.46 -18.73
C ARG A 107 -5.75 -22.40 -20.19
N VAL A 108 -5.82 -21.20 -20.78
CA VAL A 108 -6.16 -21.03 -22.20
C VAL A 108 -5.10 -21.66 -23.10
N ALA A 109 -3.83 -21.50 -22.75
CA ALA A 109 -2.70 -22.08 -23.50
C ALA A 109 -2.49 -23.58 -23.25
N GLN A 110 -3.27 -24.21 -22.35
CA GLN A 110 -3.15 -25.62 -21.97
C GLN A 110 -1.75 -26.03 -21.51
N VAL A 111 -0.99 -25.09 -20.89
CA VAL A 111 0.32 -25.38 -20.30
C VAL A 111 0.19 -25.58 -18.78
N PRO A 112 1.12 -26.33 -18.14
CA PRO A 112 1.08 -26.55 -16.71
C PRO A 112 1.08 -25.24 -15.93
N LEU A 113 0.23 -25.15 -14.89
CA LEU A 113 0.16 -23.99 -14.02
C LEU A 113 1.54 -23.73 -13.38
N PHE A 114 1.89 -22.45 -13.29
CA PHE A 114 3.17 -21.97 -12.77
C PHE A 114 4.42 -22.39 -13.56
N SER A 115 4.27 -22.93 -14.76
CA SER A 115 5.41 -23.15 -15.66
C SER A 115 6.09 -21.82 -16.01
N GLY A 116 7.43 -21.81 -16.11
CA GLY A 116 8.22 -20.62 -16.43
C GLY A 116 8.35 -19.59 -15.31
N LEU A 117 8.13 -19.98 -14.04
CA LEU A 117 8.25 -19.09 -12.88
C LEU A 117 9.62 -18.38 -12.83
N TRP A 118 10.69 -19.08 -13.16
CA TRP A 118 12.04 -18.50 -13.19
C TRP A 118 12.15 -17.30 -14.14
N TYR A 119 11.65 -17.42 -15.34
CA TYR A 119 11.66 -16.34 -16.31
C TYR A 119 10.85 -15.13 -15.82
N ARG A 120 9.67 -15.37 -15.22
CA ARG A 120 8.84 -14.31 -14.63
C ARG A 120 9.50 -13.64 -13.45
N ALA A 121 10.22 -14.38 -12.60
CA ALA A 121 10.98 -13.81 -11.51
C ALA A 121 12.08 -12.85 -12.04
N LEU A 122 12.71 -13.18 -13.16
CA LEU A 122 13.67 -12.31 -13.81
C LEU A 122 13.01 -11.03 -14.36
N VAL A 123 11.86 -11.18 -15.03
CA VAL A 123 11.07 -10.03 -15.52
C VAL A 123 10.60 -9.15 -14.36
N PHE A 124 10.09 -9.75 -13.28
CA PHE A 124 9.70 -9.04 -12.07
C PHE A 124 10.86 -8.24 -11.48
N ALA A 125 12.05 -8.85 -11.35
CA ALA A 125 13.25 -8.17 -10.85
C ALA A 125 13.67 -7.00 -11.74
N ALA A 126 13.59 -7.16 -13.06
CA ALA A 126 13.90 -6.09 -14.01
C ALA A 126 12.90 -4.93 -13.89
N VAL A 127 11.59 -5.21 -13.84
CA VAL A 127 10.54 -4.20 -13.67
C VAL A 127 10.68 -3.48 -12.33
N TYR A 128 10.95 -4.23 -11.25
CA TYR A 128 11.22 -3.65 -9.92
C TYR A 128 12.44 -2.70 -9.95
N ALA A 129 13.54 -3.11 -10.59
CA ALA A 129 14.75 -2.29 -10.70
C ALA A 129 14.48 -0.98 -11.48
N VAL A 130 13.71 -1.05 -12.56
CA VAL A 130 13.32 0.12 -13.35
C VAL A 130 12.43 1.05 -12.52
N LEU A 131 11.36 0.55 -11.92
CA LEU A 131 10.42 1.35 -11.16
C LEU A 131 11.08 1.99 -9.93
N SER A 132 11.82 1.22 -9.13
CA SER A 132 12.50 1.74 -7.94
C SER A 132 13.57 2.78 -8.30
N SER A 133 14.34 2.54 -9.38
CA SER A 133 15.32 3.50 -9.89
C SER A 133 14.67 4.79 -10.36
N PHE A 134 13.55 4.69 -11.07
CA PHE A 134 12.78 5.85 -11.52
C PHE A 134 12.29 6.69 -10.33
N LEU A 135 11.63 6.08 -9.36
CA LEU A 135 11.10 6.77 -8.18
C LEU A 135 12.21 7.41 -7.34
N ILE A 136 13.32 6.70 -7.12
CA ILE A 136 14.46 7.23 -6.36
C ILE A 136 15.11 8.41 -7.11
N ARG A 137 15.28 8.31 -8.43
CA ARG A 137 15.83 9.42 -9.23
C ARG A 137 14.90 10.62 -9.22
N HIS A 138 13.59 10.40 -9.33
CA HIS A 138 12.59 11.46 -9.26
C HIS A 138 12.61 12.12 -7.88
N ALA A 139 12.59 11.35 -6.79
CA ALA A 139 12.68 11.87 -5.43
C ALA A 139 13.94 12.72 -5.20
N ARG A 140 15.10 12.29 -5.71
CA ARG A 140 16.36 13.05 -5.62
C ARG A 140 16.32 14.36 -6.39
N ARG A 141 15.65 14.40 -7.54
CA ARG A 141 15.52 15.63 -8.35
C ARG A 141 14.55 16.62 -7.70
N SER A 142 13.48 16.11 -7.11
CA SER A 142 12.47 16.92 -6.43
C SER A 142 13.03 17.57 -5.15
N ASP A 143 13.95 16.92 -4.45
CA ASP A 143 14.61 17.46 -3.25
C ASP A 143 15.40 18.74 -3.52
N GLY A 144 15.89 18.96 -4.74
CA GLY A 144 16.67 20.14 -5.14
C GLY A 144 15.85 21.28 -5.73
N SER A 145 14.54 21.11 -5.95
CA SER A 145 13.70 22.08 -6.64
C SER A 145 12.76 22.78 -5.66
N ALA A 146 12.68 24.13 -5.72
CA ALA A 146 11.71 24.93 -4.95
C ALA A 146 10.25 24.50 -5.25
N ASP A 147 9.97 24.05 -6.47
CA ASP A 147 8.68 23.45 -6.87
C ASP A 147 8.35 22.14 -6.13
N GLY A 148 9.35 21.32 -5.82
CA GLY A 148 9.17 20.10 -5.03
C GLY A 148 8.73 20.41 -3.61
N GLN A 149 9.30 21.45 -3.00
CA GLN A 149 8.92 21.90 -1.66
C GLN A 149 7.51 22.49 -1.63
N ALA A 150 7.11 23.26 -2.66
CA ALA A 150 5.76 23.82 -2.78
C ALA A 150 4.72 22.71 -2.97
N ARG A 151 5.00 21.69 -3.77
CA ARG A 151 4.12 20.53 -4.00
C ARG A 151 4.03 19.63 -2.75
N SER A 152 5.14 19.46 -2.03
CA SER A 152 5.18 18.77 -0.75
C SER A 152 4.31 19.49 0.30
N ALA A 153 4.38 20.82 0.36
CA ALA A 153 3.55 21.64 1.24
C ALA A 153 2.05 21.57 0.89
N LEU A 154 1.70 21.48 -0.40
CA LEU A 154 0.33 21.27 -0.85
C LEU A 154 -0.18 19.87 -0.49
N GLY A 155 0.64 18.83 -0.64
CA GLY A 155 0.34 17.47 -0.21
C GLY A 155 0.15 17.36 1.31
N SER A 156 0.96 18.07 2.08
CA SER A 156 0.84 18.17 3.53
C SER A 156 -0.47 18.84 3.96
N ARG A 157 -0.92 19.90 3.26
CA ARG A 157 -2.20 20.57 3.53
C ARG A 157 -3.41 19.69 3.21
N SER A 158 -3.31 18.84 2.21
CA SER A 158 -4.36 17.86 1.88
C SER A 158 -4.45 16.72 2.90
N GLY A 159 -3.34 16.42 3.61
CA GLY A 159 -3.27 15.44 4.68
C GLY A 159 -3.51 16.02 6.10
N SER A 160 -3.38 17.33 6.27
CA SER A 160 -3.44 18.01 7.58
C SER A 160 -4.86 18.40 8.05
N SER A 161 -5.92 17.97 7.37
CA SER A 161 -7.27 17.94 7.97
C SER A 161 -7.42 16.86 9.06
N SER A 162 -6.37 16.06 9.28
CA SER A 162 -6.28 15.09 10.36
C SER A 162 -5.87 15.83 11.64
N GLY A 163 -6.77 15.91 12.62
CA GLY A 163 -6.54 16.58 13.90
C GLY A 163 -5.22 16.12 14.54
N GLU A 164 -4.42 17.08 14.97
CA GLU A 164 -3.25 16.83 15.83
C GLU A 164 -3.72 16.10 17.09
N ALA A 165 -3.36 14.83 17.20
CA ALA A 165 -3.68 14.07 18.39
C ALA A 165 -2.89 14.63 19.60
N PRO A 166 -3.55 14.96 20.71
CA PRO A 166 -2.87 15.49 21.90
C PRO A 166 -1.88 14.47 22.45
N ALA A 167 -0.72 14.94 22.90
CA ALA A 167 0.38 14.12 23.39
C ALA A 167 0.00 13.16 24.56
N SER A 168 -1.12 13.40 25.24
CA SER A 168 -1.67 12.55 26.31
C SER A 168 -2.31 11.24 25.81
N ALA A 169 -2.59 11.10 24.50
CA ALA A 169 -3.24 9.94 23.91
C ALA A 169 -2.26 8.87 23.39
N ALA A 170 -0.95 9.04 23.58
CA ALA A 170 0.10 8.17 23.02
C ALA A 170 -0.08 6.65 23.30
N PRO A 171 -0.42 6.16 24.51
CA PRO A 171 -0.56 4.72 24.74
C PRO A 171 -1.82 4.13 24.06
N ARG A 172 -2.91 4.90 24.02
CA ARG A 172 -4.17 4.52 23.38
C ARG A 172 -4.02 4.49 21.85
N MET A 173 -3.38 5.51 21.30
CA MET A 173 -3.07 5.62 19.87
C MET A 173 -2.13 4.51 19.40
N ARG A 174 -1.17 4.09 20.26
CA ARG A 174 -0.28 2.97 19.95
C ARG A 174 -1.05 1.64 19.88
N ARG A 175 -2.01 1.40 20.76
CA ARG A 175 -2.87 0.20 20.70
C ARG A 175 -3.76 0.23 19.45
N ALA A 176 -4.39 1.35 19.16
CA ALA A 176 -5.22 1.53 17.97
C ALA A 176 -4.42 1.32 16.69
N SER A 177 -3.20 1.87 16.59
CA SER A 177 -2.33 1.65 15.43
C SER A 177 -1.85 0.20 15.30
N GLN A 178 -1.52 -0.46 16.41
CA GLN A 178 -1.15 -1.89 16.40
C GLN A 178 -2.32 -2.77 15.99
N TRP A 179 -3.54 -2.47 16.45
CA TRP A 179 -4.75 -3.16 16.04
C TRP A 179 -5.01 -3.03 14.55
N PHE A 180 -4.90 -1.81 14.01
CA PHE A 180 -5.07 -1.55 12.58
C PHE A 180 -3.99 -2.24 11.73
N VAL A 181 -2.72 -2.14 12.11
CA VAL A 181 -1.62 -2.83 11.41
C VAL A 181 -1.79 -4.35 11.49
N GLY A 182 -2.25 -4.89 12.65
CA GLY A 182 -2.57 -6.29 12.80
C GLY A 182 -3.71 -6.74 11.88
N ALA A 183 -4.80 -5.98 11.82
CA ALA A 183 -5.92 -6.24 10.92
C ALA A 183 -5.50 -6.20 9.44
N MET A 184 -4.65 -5.23 9.07
CA MET A 184 -4.05 -5.15 7.74
C MET A 184 -3.17 -6.37 7.42
N ALA A 185 -2.35 -6.81 8.38
CA ALA A 185 -1.52 -8.00 8.20
C ALA A 185 -2.38 -9.27 8.01
N VAL A 186 -3.45 -9.43 8.80
CA VAL A 186 -4.41 -10.53 8.65
C VAL A 186 -5.09 -10.48 7.29
N MET A 187 -5.51 -9.30 6.85
CA MET A 187 -6.09 -9.09 5.53
C MET A 187 -5.13 -9.50 4.40
N LEU A 188 -3.85 -9.12 4.53
CA LEU A 188 -2.82 -9.48 3.55
C LEU A 188 -2.56 -11.00 3.53
N VAL A 189 -2.47 -11.63 4.70
CA VAL A 189 -2.32 -13.10 4.81
C VAL A 189 -3.53 -13.81 4.24
N PHE A 190 -4.74 -13.32 4.51
CA PHE A 190 -5.97 -13.88 3.95
C PHE A 190 -6.01 -13.73 2.41
N SER A 191 -5.64 -12.57 1.89
CA SER A 191 -5.53 -12.30 0.44
C SER A 191 -4.54 -13.26 -0.23
N LEU A 192 -3.37 -13.48 0.38
CA LEU A 192 -2.40 -14.47 -0.09
C LEU A 192 -2.95 -15.91 -0.05
N SER A 193 -3.64 -16.27 1.03
CA SER A 193 -4.22 -17.59 1.19
C SER A 193 -5.34 -17.85 0.17
N SER A 194 -6.19 -16.86 -0.08
CA SER A 194 -7.28 -16.96 -1.06
C SER A 194 -6.77 -17.07 -2.51
N SER A 195 -5.59 -16.53 -2.79
CA SER A 195 -4.92 -16.68 -4.09
C SER A 195 -4.42 -18.10 -4.35
N ILE A 196 -4.08 -18.84 -3.29
CA ILE A 196 -3.56 -20.22 -3.38
C ILE A 196 -4.72 -21.23 -3.47
N VAL A 197 -5.83 -20.98 -2.78
CA VAL A 197 -6.98 -21.89 -2.74
C VAL A 197 -7.99 -21.52 -3.82
N GLN A 198 -7.99 -22.28 -4.91
CA GLN A 198 -8.95 -22.12 -6.02
C GLN A 198 -10.37 -22.45 -5.52
N GLY A 199 -11.21 -21.42 -5.42
CA GLY A 199 -12.61 -21.55 -4.96
C GLY A 199 -12.99 -20.52 -3.89
N MET A 200 -12.02 -19.83 -3.27
CA MET A 200 -12.28 -18.76 -2.31
C MET A 200 -12.25 -17.37 -2.91
N SER A 201 -12.05 -17.24 -4.23
CA SER A 201 -11.98 -15.94 -4.93
C SER A 201 -13.26 -15.12 -4.77
N ASP A 202 -14.43 -15.78 -4.77
CA ASP A 202 -15.73 -15.09 -4.64
C ASP A 202 -15.98 -14.56 -3.21
N LEU A 203 -15.34 -15.16 -2.20
CA LEU A 203 -15.39 -14.71 -0.81
C LEU A 203 -14.30 -13.69 -0.47
N ALA A 204 -13.30 -13.51 -1.32
CA ALA A 204 -12.18 -12.60 -1.04
C ALA A 204 -12.65 -11.16 -0.84
N PHE A 205 -13.51 -10.64 -1.73
CA PHE A 205 -14.03 -9.28 -1.62
C PHE A 205 -14.85 -9.00 -0.36
N PRO A 206 -15.88 -9.80 -0.02
CA PRO A 206 -16.68 -9.53 1.18
C PRO A 206 -15.86 -9.71 2.47
N VAL A 207 -14.97 -10.69 2.53
CA VAL A 207 -14.13 -10.92 3.72
C VAL A 207 -13.10 -9.80 3.88
N THR A 208 -12.44 -9.36 2.81
CA THR A 208 -11.51 -8.23 2.83
C THR A 208 -12.19 -6.95 3.32
N THR A 209 -13.42 -6.68 2.83
CA THR A 209 -14.22 -5.54 3.28
C THR A 209 -14.56 -5.62 4.77
N ALA A 210 -14.98 -6.79 5.24
CA ALA A 210 -15.31 -7.00 6.65
C ALA A 210 -14.09 -6.83 7.56
N LEU A 211 -12.94 -7.39 7.18
CA LEU A 211 -11.69 -7.25 7.93
C LEU A 211 -11.22 -5.78 7.98
N PHE A 212 -11.37 -5.04 6.88
CA PHE A 212 -11.01 -3.63 6.84
C PHE A 212 -11.94 -2.77 7.73
N LEU A 213 -13.26 -3.06 7.73
CA LEU A 213 -14.21 -2.41 8.61
C LEU A 213 -13.93 -2.73 10.09
N ILE A 214 -13.69 -3.99 10.43
CA ILE A 214 -13.33 -4.41 11.79
C ILE A 214 -12.04 -3.74 12.24
N GLY A 215 -11.04 -3.67 11.37
CA GLY A 215 -9.77 -2.97 11.62
C GLY A 215 -9.98 -1.47 11.85
N GLY A 216 -10.75 -0.81 10.98
CA GLY A 216 -11.03 0.62 11.05
C GLY A 216 -11.88 1.01 12.27
N VAL A 217 -13.02 0.34 12.47
CA VAL A 217 -13.92 0.61 13.62
C VAL A 217 -13.25 0.20 14.93
N GLY A 218 -12.58 -0.95 14.98
CA GLY A 218 -11.86 -1.39 16.18
C GLY A 218 -10.75 -0.45 16.60
N SER A 219 -10.02 0.14 15.65
CA SER A 219 -9.00 1.16 15.94
C SER A 219 -9.58 2.51 16.38
N ALA A 220 -10.79 2.84 15.94
CA ALA A 220 -11.48 4.07 16.34
C ALA A 220 -12.10 3.98 17.75
N LEU A 221 -12.43 2.76 18.21
CA LEU A 221 -12.98 2.52 19.55
C LEU A 221 -11.91 2.39 20.63
N LEU A 222 -10.68 2.05 20.27
CA LEU A 222 -9.52 1.93 21.16
C LEU A 222 -8.79 3.25 21.37
#